data_20b8864d856d350e552afd9beb8ae653
#
_entry.id   20b8864d856d350e552afd9beb8ae653
#
_cell.length_a   1.000
_cell.length_b   1.000
_cell.length_c   1.000
_cell.angle_alpha   90.00
_cell.angle_beta   90.00
_cell.angle_gamma   90.00
#
_symmetry.space_group_name_H-M   'P 1'
#
loop_
_entity.id
_entity.type
_entity.pdbx_description
1 polymer ?
#
loop_
_entity_poly.entity_id
_entity_poly.type
_entity_poly.pdbx_seq_one_letter_code
_entity_poly.pdbx_strand_id
1 'polypeptide(L)'
;NDIEAIAPGWLERMLELGQKPDVGIVGAKLYYPDRKTIQHAGVAVACCGVAEDLGRFQVTSENPLDLGYIGSLICNREVSAVTAAWMLIRRVVFESIGGFDEAIAVGYGDVDLCLRAGKQGYRTLFCAHAELLHHESYTRGRSHEDPHPEDTERFLAKWQALFETGDPYFNPNLSPHSPNWQVADPL
;
A
#
# COMPACT_ATOMS: atom_id res chain seq x y z
N ASN A 1 15.20 8.99 -4.09
CA ASN A 1 15.66 9.88 -5.17
C ASN A 1 15.07 9.51 -6.54
N ASP A 2 14.03 8.68 -6.53
CA ASP A 2 13.38 8.08 -7.70
C ASP A 2 11.87 8.39 -7.74
N ILE A 3 11.45 9.43 -7.02
CA ILE A 3 10.07 9.93 -6.98
C ILE A 3 9.97 11.29 -7.66
N GLU A 4 8.94 11.47 -8.49
CA GLU A 4 8.60 12.72 -9.15
C GLU A 4 7.12 13.07 -8.88
N ALA A 5 6.84 14.27 -8.38
CA ALA A 5 5.46 14.71 -8.19
C ALA A 5 4.82 15.08 -9.53
N ILE A 6 3.64 14.51 -9.81
CA ILE A 6 2.89 14.78 -11.05
C ILE A 6 1.94 15.96 -10.84
N ALA A 7 1.23 15.96 -9.72
CA ALA A 7 0.20 16.95 -9.42
C ALA A 7 0.70 17.98 -8.39
N PRO A 8 0.47 19.29 -8.61
CA PRO A 8 0.71 20.28 -7.57
C PRO A 8 -0.23 20.04 -6.38
N GLY A 9 0.22 20.40 -5.18
CA GLY A 9 -0.59 20.26 -3.96
C GLY A 9 -0.69 18.83 -3.41
N TRP A 10 0.15 17.91 -3.85
CA TRP A 10 0.18 16.54 -3.35
C TRP A 10 0.44 16.46 -1.84
N LEU A 11 1.34 17.31 -1.33
CA LEU A 11 1.70 17.35 0.09
C LEU A 11 0.53 17.88 0.94
N GLU A 12 -0.11 18.94 0.49
CA GLU A 12 -1.26 19.53 1.16
C GLU A 12 -2.41 18.53 1.29
N ARG A 13 -2.66 17.74 0.23
CA ARG A 13 -3.70 16.68 0.24
C ARG A 13 -3.37 15.56 1.24
N MET A 14 -2.11 15.17 1.34
CA MET A 14 -1.68 14.19 2.35
C MET A 14 -1.76 14.76 3.76
N LEU A 15 -1.35 16.02 3.96
CA LEU A 15 -1.42 16.71 5.25
C LEU A 15 -2.87 16.91 5.71
N GLU A 16 -3.80 17.21 4.80
CA GLU A 16 -5.23 17.32 5.13
C GLU A 16 -5.76 16.04 5.79
N LEU A 17 -5.34 14.89 5.31
CA LEU A 17 -5.67 13.59 5.91
C LEU A 17 -4.87 13.33 7.19
N GLY A 18 -3.57 13.59 7.16
CA GLY A 18 -2.65 13.33 8.27
C GLY A 18 -2.84 14.20 9.49
N GLN A 19 -3.58 15.32 9.40
CA GLN A 19 -3.93 16.16 10.54
C GLN A 19 -5.03 15.55 11.45
N LYS A 20 -5.79 14.58 10.97
CA LYS A 20 -6.82 13.91 11.77
C LYS A 20 -6.17 13.16 12.93
N PRO A 21 -6.66 13.30 14.18
CA PRO A 21 -5.96 12.77 15.36
C PRO A 21 -5.81 11.24 15.36
N ASP A 22 -6.71 10.53 14.73
CA ASP A 22 -6.78 9.08 14.59
C ASP A 22 -5.95 8.54 13.39
N VAL A 23 -5.44 9.42 12.52
CA VAL A 23 -4.62 9.03 11.37
C VAL A 23 -3.15 9.07 11.74
N GLY A 24 -2.48 7.93 11.64
CA GLY A 24 -1.05 7.80 11.87
C GLY A 24 -0.22 7.90 10.59
N ILE A 25 -0.73 7.32 9.51
CA ILE A 25 0.01 7.13 8.25
C ILE A 25 -0.87 7.50 7.05
N VAL A 26 -0.27 8.15 6.06
CA VAL A 26 -0.91 8.46 4.77
C VAL A 26 0.05 8.09 3.63
N GLY A 27 -0.38 7.26 2.70
CA GLY A 27 0.34 6.95 1.47
C GLY A 27 -0.26 7.63 0.25
N ALA A 28 0.58 7.89 -0.74
CA ALA A 28 0.17 8.49 -2.01
C ALA A 28 -0.19 7.41 -3.06
N LYS A 29 -0.83 7.83 -4.13
CA LYS A 29 -0.98 7.02 -5.35
C LYS A 29 0.29 7.11 -6.18
N LEU A 30 0.87 5.97 -6.52
CA LEU A 30 2.07 5.90 -7.34
C LEU A 30 1.75 5.30 -8.71
N TYR A 31 2.37 5.90 -9.71
CA TYR A 31 2.38 5.41 -11.08
C TYR A 31 3.79 4.96 -11.48
N TYR A 32 3.86 4.05 -12.42
CA TYR A 32 5.10 3.79 -13.14
C TYR A 32 5.48 4.98 -14.04
N PRO A 33 6.74 5.03 -14.55
CA PRO A 33 7.23 6.16 -15.37
C PRO A 33 6.41 6.45 -16.64
N ASP A 34 5.60 5.50 -17.10
CA ASP A 34 4.70 5.67 -18.26
C ASP A 34 3.50 6.60 -17.97
N ARG A 35 3.31 7.02 -16.71
CA ARG A 35 2.23 7.90 -16.22
C ARG A 35 0.81 7.36 -16.41
N LYS A 36 0.68 6.08 -16.72
CA LYS A 36 -0.60 5.42 -17.02
C LYS A 36 -0.81 4.16 -16.19
N THR A 37 0.27 3.46 -15.87
CA THR A 37 0.20 2.21 -15.15
C THR A 37 0.32 2.47 -13.64
N ILE A 38 -0.67 2.00 -12.88
CA ILE A 38 -0.63 2.08 -11.41
C ILE A 38 0.49 1.18 -10.89
N GLN A 39 1.28 1.72 -9.98
CA GLN A 39 2.24 0.95 -9.19
C GLN A 39 1.69 0.65 -7.80
N HIS A 40 1.05 1.64 -7.16
CA HIS A 40 0.55 1.54 -5.81
C HIS A 40 -0.74 2.35 -5.61
N ALA A 41 -1.74 1.69 -5.04
CA ALA A 41 -2.97 2.33 -4.56
C ALA A 41 -3.40 1.74 -3.19
N GLY A 42 -2.45 1.66 -2.25
CA GLY A 42 -2.59 0.96 -0.97
C GLY A 42 -2.11 -0.49 -1.08
N VAL A 43 -1.95 -1.15 0.07
CA VAL A 43 -1.51 -2.54 0.17
C VAL A 43 -2.60 -3.38 0.81
N ALA A 44 -2.89 -4.53 0.23
CA ALA A 44 -3.65 -5.60 0.86
C ALA A 44 -2.71 -6.66 1.43
N VAL A 45 -2.92 -7.04 2.69
CA VAL A 45 -2.21 -8.13 3.35
C VAL A 45 -2.95 -9.44 3.10
N ALA A 46 -2.24 -10.58 3.13
CA ALA A 46 -2.78 -11.88 2.73
C ALA A 46 -3.30 -11.92 1.28
N CYS A 47 -2.79 -11.02 0.43
CA CYS A 47 -3.06 -10.97 -1.00
C CYS A 47 -1.78 -11.37 -1.76
N CYS A 48 -1.93 -12.15 -2.83
CA CYS A 48 -0.85 -12.62 -3.70
C CYS A 48 0.29 -13.33 -2.95
N GLY A 49 -0.06 -14.05 -1.90
CA GLY A 49 0.87 -14.80 -1.06
C GLY A 49 1.18 -14.15 0.28
N VAL A 50 1.64 -12.91 0.31
CA VAL A 50 2.01 -12.20 1.55
C VAL A 50 1.31 -10.85 1.66
N ALA A 51 1.70 -9.89 0.84
CA ALA A 51 1.08 -8.59 0.72
C ALA A 51 1.40 -8.03 -0.67
N GLU A 52 0.45 -7.32 -1.26
CA GLU A 52 0.61 -6.79 -2.62
C GLU A 52 0.02 -5.39 -2.75
N ASP A 53 0.64 -4.60 -3.60
CA ASP A 53 0.16 -3.27 -3.99
C ASP A 53 -1.13 -3.36 -4.79
N LEU A 54 -2.20 -2.81 -4.28
CA LEU A 54 -3.50 -2.78 -4.95
C LEU A 54 -3.45 -1.95 -6.23
N GLY A 55 -4.04 -2.46 -7.28
CA GLY A 55 -4.06 -1.85 -8.60
C GLY A 55 -2.76 -1.99 -9.37
N ARG A 56 -1.76 -2.68 -8.85
CA ARG A 56 -0.46 -2.86 -9.49
C ARG A 56 -0.61 -3.41 -10.91
N PHE A 57 0.09 -2.78 -11.84
CA PHE A 57 0.05 -3.04 -13.28
C PHE A 57 -1.29 -2.75 -13.97
N GLN A 58 -2.28 -2.21 -13.27
CA GLN A 58 -3.49 -1.75 -13.90
C GLN A 58 -3.19 -0.48 -14.72
N VAL A 59 -3.52 -0.52 -16.00
CA VAL A 59 -3.40 0.66 -16.89
C VAL A 59 -4.64 1.51 -16.68
N THR A 60 -4.45 2.75 -16.25
CA THR A 60 -5.55 3.73 -16.22
C THR A 60 -5.82 4.20 -17.63
N SER A 61 -7.06 4.07 -18.07
CA SER A 61 -7.48 4.63 -19.35
C SER A 61 -7.67 6.14 -19.23
N GLU A 62 -7.67 6.84 -20.39
CA GLU A 62 -8.07 8.26 -20.44
C GLU A 62 -9.58 8.43 -20.15
N ASN A 63 -10.28 7.32 -19.90
CA ASN A 63 -11.68 7.34 -19.54
C ASN A 63 -11.82 7.78 -18.07
N PRO A 64 -12.47 8.92 -17.79
CA PRO A 64 -12.70 9.38 -16.42
C PRO A 64 -13.57 8.44 -15.58
N LEU A 65 -14.14 7.39 -16.20
CA LEU A 65 -14.89 6.33 -15.53
C LEU A 65 -14.01 5.14 -15.12
N ASP A 66 -12.69 5.18 -15.36
CA ASP A 66 -11.76 4.16 -14.87
C ASP A 66 -11.42 4.43 -13.39
N LEU A 67 -12.41 4.16 -12.56
CA LEU A 67 -12.41 4.54 -11.14
C LEU A 67 -11.78 3.45 -10.25
N GLY A 68 -11.34 2.33 -10.86
CA GLY A 68 -11.00 1.13 -10.10
C GLY A 68 -12.24 0.49 -9.45
N TYR A 69 -12.01 -0.53 -8.64
CA TYR A 69 -13.10 -1.21 -7.93
C TYR A 69 -13.83 -0.25 -6.98
N ILE A 70 -15.10 0.05 -7.28
CA ILE A 70 -15.98 0.94 -6.50
C ILE A 70 -15.29 2.29 -6.17
N GLY A 71 -14.56 2.87 -7.13
CA GLY A 71 -13.88 4.16 -6.93
C GLY A 71 -12.56 4.06 -6.16
N SER A 72 -11.99 2.88 -5.98
CA SER A 72 -10.78 2.65 -5.18
C SER A 72 -9.56 3.45 -5.63
N LEU A 73 -9.51 3.85 -6.91
CA LEU A 73 -8.39 4.63 -7.46
C LEU A 73 -8.58 6.15 -7.33
N ILE A 74 -9.78 6.61 -7.01
CA ILE A 74 -10.12 8.03 -6.95
C ILE A 74 -10.61 8.50 -5.57
N CYS A 75 -10.90 7.58 -4.66
CA CYS A 75 -11.37 7.90 -3.31
C CYS A 75 -10.27 7.69 -2.28
N ASN A 76 -10.12 8.66 -1.38
CA ASN A 76 -9.34 8.46 -0.16
C ASN A 76 -10.00 7.37 0.67
N ARG A 77 -9.24 6.39 1.13
CA ARG A 77 -9.78 5.25 1.87
C ARG A 77 -8.80 4.71 2.90
N GLU A 78 -9.32 3.99 3.84
CA GLU A 78 -8.54 3.23 4.80
C GLU A 78 -8.00 1.95 4.16
N VAL A 79 -6.77 1.60 4.49
CA VAL A 79 -6.05 0.42 3.99
C VAL A 79 -5.21 -0.18 5.11
N SER A 80 -4.86 -1.46 4.98
CA SER A 80 -3.98 -2.12 5.95
C SER A 80 -2.57 -1.54 5.96
N ALA A 81 -2.04 -1.21 4.77
CA ALA A 81 -0.72 -0.60 4.66
C ALA A 81 -0.57 0.24 3.39
N VAL A 82 0.52 0.99 3.34
CA VAL A 82 1.01 1.75 2.18
C VAL A 82 2.52 1.61 2.07
N THR A 83 3.05 1.73 0.85
CA THR A 83 4.49 1.63 0.60
C THR A 83 5.27 2.82 1.19
N ALA A 84 6.45 2.55 1.72
CA ALA A 84 7.39 3.58 2.17
C ALA A 84 8.03 4.38 1.03
N ALA A 85 7.83 3.99 -0.22
CA ALA A 85 8.32 4.76 -1.36
C ALA A 85 7.81 6.22 -1.31
N TRP A 86 6.55 6.42 -0.84
CA TRP A 86 6.02 7.75 -0.53
C TRP A 86 4.97 7.69 0.58
N MET A 87 5.44 7.87 1.81
CA MET A 87 4.65 7.75 3.04
C MET A 87 4.81 9.01 3.89
N LEU A 88 3.70 9.55 4.37
CA LEU A 88 3.65 10.55 5.44
C LEU A 88 3.27 9.85 6.74
N ILE A 89 4.11 9.95 7.77
CA ILE A 89 3.84 9.41 9.10
C ILE A 89 3.97 10.50 10.15
N ARG A 90 3.09 10.50 11.13
CA ARG A 90 3.25 11.35 12.31
C ARG A 90 4.47 10.95 13.10
N ARG A 91 5.32 11.92 13.44
CA ARG A 91 6.53 11.67 14.24
C ARG A 91 6.21 10.93 15.54
N VAL A 92 5.20 11.37 16.28
CA VAL A 92 4.83 10.74 17.56
C VAL A 92 4.39 9.28 17.37
N VAL A 93 3.73 8.95 16.27
CA VAL A 93 3.33 7.56 15.94
C VAL A 93 4.57 6.75 15.61
N PHE A 94 5.44 7.26 14.74
CA PHE A 94 6.69 6.59 14.36
C PHE A 94 7.56 6.27 15.58
N GLU A 95 7.73 7.24 16.48
CA GLU A 95 8.51 7.08 17.70
C GLU A 95 7.85 6.10 18.68
N SER A 96 6.51 6.17 18.84
CA SER A 96 5.78 5.30 19.77
C SER A 96 5.80 3.81 19.38
N ILE A 97 5.90 3.51 18.06
CA ILE A 97 6.00 2.14 17.56
C ILE A 97 7.45 1.68 17.39
N GLY A 98 8.43 2.53 17.71
CA GLY A 98 9.86 2.19 17.62
C GLY A 98 10.46 2.26 16.21
N GLY A 99 9.82 2.98 15.27
CA GLY A 99 10.32 3.09 13.90
C GLY A 99 10.18 1.79 13.10
N PHE A 100 11.03 1.62 12.08
CA PHE A 100 11.11 0.37 11.32
C PHE A 100 11.68 -0.76 12.17
N ASP A 101 11.19 -1.98 11.95
CA ASP A 101 11.74 -3.19 12.59
C ASP A 101 12.99 -3.63 11.81
N GLU A 102 14.16 -3.48 12.43
CA GLU A 102 15.44 -3.83 11.82
C GLU A 102 15.58 -5.32 11.52
N ALA A 103 14.74 -6.18 12.13
CA ALA A 103 14.72 -7.60 11.83
C ALA A 103 14.03 -7.90 10.46
N ILE A 104 13.27 -6.94 9.92
CA ILE A 104 12.63 -6.99 8.59
C ILE A 104 13.28 -5.87 7.77
N ALA A 105 14.46 -6.15 7.21
CA ALA A 105 15.36 -5.12 6.75
C ALA A 105 14.95 -4.47 5.43
N VAL A 106 14.36 -5.23 4.49
CA VAL A 106 14.08 -4.78 3.12
C VAL A 106 12.66 -5.11 2.68
N GLY A 107 12.22 -6.38 2.84
CA GLY A 107 10.90 -6.84 2.45
C GLY A 107 9.86 -6.57 3.52
N TYR A 108 8.71 -5.98 3.16
CA TYR A 108 7.55 -5.78 4.04
C TYR A 108 7.75 -4.89 5.29
N GLY A 109 8.88 -4.19 5.41
CA GLY A 109 9.15 -3.30 6.55
C GLY A 109 8.14 -2.15 6.68
N ASP A 110 7.67 -1.62 5.56
CA ASP A 110 6.62 -0.60 5.48
C ASP A 110 5.24 -1.16 5.85
N VAL A 111 4.93 -2.37 5.42
CA VAL A 111 3.69 -3.07 5.78
C VAL A 111 3.69 -3.34 7.29
N ASP A 112 4.79 -3.85 7.85
CA ASP A 112 4.95 -4.07 9.29
C ASP A 112 4.77 -2.78 10.09
N LEU A 113 5.36 -1.67 9.63
CA LEU A 113 5.23 -0.36 10.25
C LEU A 113 3.75 0.07 10.34
N CYS A 114 3.02 -0.05 9.22
CA CYS A 114 1.59 0.29 9.16
C CYS A 114 0.75 -0.59 10.10
N LEU A 115 0.99 -1.90 10.10
CA LEU A 115 0.27 -2.83 10.95
C LEU A 115 0.55 -2.59 12.44
N ARG A 116 1.79 -2.23 12.82
CA ARG A 116 2.11 -1.84 14.22
C ARG A 116 1.41 -0.55 14.62
N ALA A 117 1.32 0.43 13.73
CA ALA A 117 0.54 1.64 13.98
C ALA A 117 -0.95 1.31 14.16
N GLY A 118 -1.49 0.41 13.33
CA GLY A 118 -2.86 -0.10 13.46
C GLY A 118 -3.14 -0.78 14.79
N LYS A 119 -2.21 -1.59 15.32
CA LYS A 119 -2.33 -2.19 16.67
C LYS A 119 -2.39 -1.16 17.79
N GLN A 120 -1.87 0.05 17.59
CA GLN A 120 -2.00 1.17 18.53
C GLN A 120 -3.27 2.02 18.31
N GLY A 121 -4.13 1.62 17.37
CA GLY A 121 -5.40 2.30 17.07
C GLY A 121 -5.28 3.44 16.06
N TYR A 122 -4.15 3.60 15.38
CA TYR A 122 -3.99 4.57 14.30
C TYR A 122 -4.41 3.99 12.96
N ARG A 123 -5.08 4.82 12.18
CA ARG A 123 -5.50 4.47 10.81
C ARG A 123 -4.39 4.74 9.82
N THR A 124 -4.30 3.89 8.81
CA THR A 124 -3.49 4.12 7.61
C THR A 124 -4.41 4.47 6.46
N LEU A 125 -4.16 5.60 5.79
CA LEU A 125 -4.99 6.09 4.69
C LEU A 125 -4.24 6.10 3.37
N PHE A 126 -4.90 5.69 2.32
CA PHE A 126 -4.51 5.94 0.94
C PHE A 126 -5.09 7.28 0.48
N CYS A 127 -4.23 8.18 -0.01
CA CYS A 127 -4.59 9.47 -0.56
C CYS A 127 -4.61 9.38 -2.10
N ALA A 128 -5.80 9.24 -2.67
CA ALA A 128 -5.98 9.07 -4.11
C ALA A 128 -5.58 10.29 -4.95
N HIS A 129 -5.53 11.47 -4.33
CA HIS A 129 -5.27 12.74 -5.01
C HIS A 129 -3.82 13.25 -4.83
N ALA A 130 -3.00 12.55 -4.09
CA ALA A 130 -1.55 12.74 -4.09
C ALA A 130 -0.94 11.79 -5.11
N GLU A 131 -0.64 12.29 -6.30
CA GLU A 131 -0.19 11.50 -7.44
C GLU A 131 1.28 11.75 -7.73
N LEU A 132 2.08 10.67 -7.75
CA LEU A 132 3.52 10.73 -7.98
C LEU A 132 3.96 9.61 -8.92
N LEU A 133 5.10 9.81 -9.59
CA LEU A 133 5.81 8.76 -10.32
C LEU A 133 6.85 8.15 -9.41
N HIS A 134 6.98 6.83 -9.47
CA HIS A 134 8.06 6.11 -8.82
C HIS A 134 8.85 5.33 -9.87
N HIS A 135 10.11 5.70 -10.05
CA HIS A 135 10.99 5.15 -11.07
C HIS A 135 11.61 3.80 -10.69
N GLU A 136 11.40 3.35 -9.45
CA GLU A 136 11.88 2.05 -8.98
C GLU A 136 11.11 0.88 -9.62
N SER A 137 11.72 -0.29 -9.59
CA SER A 137 11.16 -1.57 -10.05
C SER A 137 11.01 -1.76 -11.56
N TYR A 138 11.24 -0.74 -12.36
CA TYR A 138 11.29 -0.93 -13.82
C TYR A 138 12.46 -1.84 -14.22
N THR A 139 13.52 -1.84 -13.39
CA THR A 139 14.74 -2.64 -13.60
C THR A 139 14.76 -3.94 -12.80
N ARG A 140 13.94 -4.11 -11.76
CA ARG A 140 13.94 -5.33 -10.92
C ARG A 140 13.29 -6.55 -11.58
N GLY A 141 12.74 -6.43 -12.77
CA GLY A 141 12.19 -7.54 -13.53
C GLY A 141 10.99 -8.23 -12.82
N ARG A 142 10.22 -8.97 -13.56
CA ARG A 142 9.16 -9.85 -13.04
C ARG A 142 9.80 -11.18 -12.58
N SER A 143 10.70 -11.13 -11.60
CA SER A 143 11.21 -12.36 -10.99
C SER A 143 10.09 -12.98 -10.16
N HIS A 144 9.87 -14.28 -10.33
CA HIS A 144 8.98 -15.07 -9.49
C HIS A 144 9.65 -15.53 -8.19
N GLU A 145 10.94 -15.24 -8.02
CA GLU A 145 11.68 -15.56 -6.81
C GLU A 145 11.55 -14.43 -5.80
N ASP A 146 11.28 -14.79 -4.55
CA ASP A 146 11.29 -13.85 -3.44
C ASP A 146 12.73 -13.33 -3.22
N PRO A 147 12.99 -12.04 -3.37
CA PRO A 147 14.32 -11.48 -3.20
C PRO A 147 14.77 -11.43 -1.73
N HIS A 148 13.85 -11.59 -0.77
CA HIS A 148 14.10 -11.44 0.66
C HIS A 148 13.36 -12.50 1.49
N PRO A 149 13.64 -13.81 1.29
CA PRO A 149 12.86 -14.89 1.90
C PRO A 149 12.92 -14.87 3.45
N GLU A 150 14.03 -14.43 4.04
CA GLU A 150 14.13 -14.32 5.49
C GLU A 150 13.20 -13.24 6.07
N ASP A 151 13.06 -12.11 5.37
CA ASP A 151 12.13 -11.06 5.78
C ASP A 151 10.67 -11.53 5.65
N THR A 152 10.38 -12.28 4.58
CA THR A 152 9.08 -12.91 4.37
C THR A 152 8.73 -13.87 5.49
N GLU A 153 9.63 -14.79 5.85
CA GLU A 153 9.41 -15.73 6.96
C GLU A 153 9.14 -15.00 8.29
N ARG A 154 9.94 -13.99 8.60
CA ARG A 154 9.77 -13.17 9.81
C ARG A 154 8.45 -12.42 9.83
N PHE A 155 8.08 -11.83 8.69
CA PHE A 155 6.82 -11.11 8.55
C PHE A 155 5.62 -12.05 8.73
N LEU A 156 5.61 -13.20 8.07
CA LEU A 156 4.55 -14.22 8.18
C LEU A 156 4.41 -14.71 9.62
N ALA A 157 5.52 -15.04 10.28
CA ALA A 157 5.51 -15.48 11.68
C ALA A 157 4.96 -14.41 12.63
N LYS A 158 5.33 -13.14 12.41
CA LYS A 158 4.89 -12.00 13.25
C LYS A 158 3.39 -11.70 13.10
N TRP A 159 2.84 -11.89 11.91
CA TRP A 159 1.48 -11.48 11.54
C TRP A 159 0.55 -12.65 11.23
N GLN A 160 0.89 -13.87 11.65
CA GLN A 160 0.14 -15.10 11.36
C GLN A 160 -1.38 -14.95 11.55
N ALA A 161 -1.82 -14.35 12.65
CA ALA A 161 -3.25 -14.18 12.93
C ALA A 161 -3.99 -13.35 11.86
N LEU A 162 -3.30 -12.40 11.21
CA LEU A 162 -3.89 -11.62 10.12
C LEU A 162 -4.09 -12.47 8.85
N PHE A 163 -3.18 -13.41 8.60
CA PHE A 163 -3.31 -14.35 7.49
C PHE A 163 -4.45 -15.36 7.70
N GLU A 164 -4.77 -15.69 8.94
CA GLU A 164 -5.89 -16.55 9.27
C GLU A 164 -7.25 -15.84 9.14
N THR A 165 -7.30 -14.55 9.40
CA THR A 165 -8.54 -13.74 9.38
C THR A 165 -8.77 -12.98 8.09
N GLY A 166 -7.72 -12.76 7.30
CA GLY A 166 -7.72 -11.92 6.10
C GLY A 166 -7.59 -10.43 6.40
N ASP A 167 -7.37 -9.65 5.35
CA ASP A 167 -7.24 -8.19 5.43
C ASP A 167 -8.61 -7.54 5.67
N PRO A 168 -8.78 -6.71 6.73
CA PRO A 168 -10.07 -6.11 7.07
C PRO A 168 -10.55 -5.06 6.05
N TYR A 169 -9.67 -4.57 5.19
CA TYR A 169 -9.97 -3.57 4.15
C TYR A 169 -10.04 -4.16 2.74
N PHE A 170 -9.86 -5.48 2.60
CA PHE A 170 -10.00 -6.18 1.34
C PHE A 170 -11.29 -7.00 1.33
N ASN A 171 -12.14 -6.82 0.30
CA ASN A 171 -13.42 -7.51 0.25
C ASN A 171 -13.21 -9.04 0.12
N PRO A 172 -13.74 -9.86 1.03
CA PRO A 172 -13.55 -11.32 1.02
C PRO A 172 -14.17 -12.03 -0.19
N ASN A 173 -15.02 -11.37 -0.96
CA ASN A 173 -15.57 -11.91 -2.21
C ASN A 173 -14.65 -11.66 -3.43
N LEU A 174 -13.54 -10.99 -3.22
CA LEU A 174 -12.53 -10.80 -4.25
C LEU A 174 -11.46 -11.89 -4.14
N SER A 175 -10.83 -12.20 -5.28
CA SER A 175 -9.74 -13.18 -5.33
C SER A 175 -8.52 -12.69 -4.54
N PRO A 176 -8.03 -13.45 -3.57
CA PRO A 176 -6.80 -13.13 -2.86
C PRO A 176 -5.54 -13.35 -3.73
N HIS A 177 -5.71 -13.82 -4.98
CA HIS A 177 -4.63 -14.08 -5.92
C HIS A 177 -4.46 -12.94 -6.95
N SER A 178 -5.20 -11.84 -6.80
CA SER A 178 -5.13 -10.70 -7.71
C SER A 178 -5.21 -9.38 -6.96
N PRO A 179 -4.26 -8.45 -7.18
CA PRO A 179 -4.31 -7.10 -6.62
C PRO A 179 -5.30 -6.18 -7.36
N ASN A 180 -5.91 -6.67 -8.46
CA ASN A 180 -6.75 -5.87 -9.35
C ASN A 180 -8.26 -6.13 -9.13
N TRP A 181 -8.64 -6.49 -7.91
CA TRP A 181 -10.04 -6.65 -7.48
C TRP A 181 -10.86 -7.60 -8.36
N GLN A 182 -10.25 -8.69 -8.83
CA GLN A 182 -10.97 -9.73 -9.53
C GLN A 182 -11.94 -10.43 -8.57
N VAL A 183 -13.13 -10.75 -9.05
CA VAL A 183 -14.09 -11.53 -8.27
C VAL A 183 -13.50 -12.94 -8.07
N ALA A 184 -13.65 -13.49 -6.85
CA ALA A 184 -13.24 -14.86 -6.58
C ALA A 184 -14.09 -15.83 -7.43
N ASP A 185 -13.44 -16.90 -7.91
CA ASP A 185 -14.16 -17.96 -8.58
C ASP A 185 -15.20 -18.56 -7.60
N PRO A 186 -16.43 -18.83 -8.05
CA PRO A 186 -17.41 -19.50 -7.21
C PRO A 186 -16.88 -20.86 -6.77
N LEU A 187 -16.99 -21.16 -5.48
CA LEU A 187 -16.64 -22.46 -4.87
C LEU A 187 -17.47 -23.60 -5.48
#